data_6fac7e7001a8319af08c77920ef38907
#
_entry.id   6fac7e7001a8319af08c77920ef38907
#
_cell.length_a   1.000
_cell.length_b   1.000
_cell.length_c   1.000
_cell.angle_alpha   90.00
_cell.angle_beta   90.00
_cell.angle_gamma   90.00
#
_symmetry.space_group_name_H-M   'P 1'
#
loop_
_entity.id
_entity.type
_entity.pdbx_description
1 polymer ?
#
loop_
_entity_poly.entity_id
_entity_poly.type
_entity_poly.pdbx_seq_one_letter_code
_entity_poly.pdbx_strand_id
1 'polypeptide(L)'
;MAETALASILIIEDDPEQLRLYSKALRGYRRTCVATGTAALQALAESTPQLILLDHVLDAGEFGLDFLARFREAAAHVPVIVISGSLGLKQQLQALQGPRAAHYVLEKPVDLDELEHTVQTALTECGLGEAIRTLQSLERAEKSDAFEPDRRFTDRLARQLDLIKQLRGRSERPNVSALARDYNVSRKTIIRDLRELIQRDQLPGAVYPEWDQPEADGEAG
;
A
#
# COMPACT_ATOMS: atom_id res chain seq x y z
N MET A 1 -24.62 7.42 -16.38
CA MET A 1 -23.19 7.64 -16.05
C MET A 1 -23.08 7.45 -14.56
N ALA A 2 -22.39 6.42 -14.10
CA ALA A 2 -22.14 6.24 -12.67
C ALA A 2 -21.26 7.39 -12.19
N GLU A 3 -21.76 8.19 -11.26
CA GLU A 3 -21.00 9.21 -10.57
C GLU A 3 -19.88 8.47 -9.81
N THR A 4 -18.64 8.62 -10.27
CA THR A 4 -17.49 8.01 -9.61
C THR A 4 -17.37 8.66 -8.24
N ALA A 5 -17.82 7.96 -7.20
CA ALA A 5 -17.77 8.48 -5.84
C ALA A 5 -16.31 8.79 -5.48
N LEU A 6 -16.04 10.03 -5.10
CA LEU A 6 -14.71 10.47 -4.68
C LEU A 6 -14.24 9.61 -3.49
N ALA A 7 -13.02 9.11 -3.56
CA ALA A 7 -12.42 8.38 -2.46
C ALA A 7 -12.39 9.23 -1.18
N SER A 8 -12.60 8.56 -0.03
CA SER A 8 -12.70 9.23 1.27
C SER A 8 -11.39 9.08 2.06
N ILE A 9 -10.90 10.19 2.62
CA ILE A 9 -9.67 10.28 3.40
C ILE A 9 -10.00 10.85 4.78
N LEU A 10 -9.50 10.20 5.84
CA LEU A 10 -9.47 10.74 7.19
C LEU A 10 -8.10 11.40 7.40
N ILE A 11 -8.09 12.70 7.69
CA ILE A 11 -6.89 13.49 7.98
C ILE A 11 -6.86 13.78 9.46
N ILE A 12 -5.76 13.40 10.14
CA ILE A 12 -5.54 13.60 11.57
C ILE A 12 -4.32 14.51 11.69
N GLU A 13 -4.57 15.79 11.95
CA GLU A 13 -3.59 16.86 12.02
C GLU A 13 -4.15 17.97 12.90
N ASP A 14 -3.43 18.38 13.93
CA ASP A 14 -3.83 19.41 14.89
C ASP A 14 -3.44 20.83 14.47
N ASP A 15 -2.37 20.97 13.65
CA ASP A 15 -1.97 22.27 13.12
C ASP A 15 -2.92 22.71 11.99
N PRO A 16 -3.68 23.82 12.19
CA PRO A 16 -4.64 24.29 11.20
C PRO A 16 -4.00 24.77 9.90
N GLU A 17 -2.73 25.19 9.92
CA GLU A 17 -2.03 25.62 8.69
C GLU A 17 -1.63 24.41 7.85
N GLN A 18 -1.08 23.38 8.47
CA GLN A 18 -0.77 22.12 7.79
C GLN A 18 -2.05 21.44 7.27
N LEU A 19 -3.09 21.39 8.09
CA LEU A 19 -4.39 20.85 7.69
C LEU A 19 -4.95 21.56 6.43
N ARG A 20 -4.80 22.89 6.34
CA ARG A 20 -5.20 23.66 5.15
C ARG A 20 -4.37 23.27 3.92
N LEU A 21 -3.06 23.09 4.07
CA LEU A 21 -2.16 22.68 2.98
C LEU A 21 -2.54 21.30 2.46
N TYR A 22 -2.69 20.31 3.35
CA TYR A 22 -3.09 18.95 2.97
C TYR A 22 -4.50 18.92 2.35
N SER A 23 -5.42 19.68 2.92
CA SER A 23 -6.78 19.80 2.37
C SER A 23 -6.81 20.42 0.98
N LYS A 24 -5.89 21.32 0.67
CA LYS A 24 -5.76 21.92 -0.66
C LYS A 24 -5.17 20.94 -1.67
N ALA A 25 -4.11 20.22 -1.30
CA ALA A 25 -3.48 19.20 -2.14
C ALA A 25 -4.50 18.08 -2.45
N LEU A 26 -5.22 17.63 -1.46
CA LEU A 26 -6.17 16.51 -1.57
C LEU A 26 -7.61 16.95 -1.92
N ARG A 27 -7.78 18.07 -2.65
CA ARG A 27 -9.12 18.60 -3.03
C ARG A 27 -9.96 17.64 -3.88
N GLY A 28 -9.32 16.71 -4.58
CA GLY A 28 -9.97 15.68 -5.39
C GLY A 28 -10.59 14.53 -4.61
N TYR A 29 -10.50 14.56 -3.26
CA TYR A 29 -10.99 13.52 -2.37
C TYR A 29 -12.04 14.07 -1.40
N ARG A 30 -12.91 13.19 -0.88
CA ARG A 30 -13.79 13.51 0.24
C ARG A 30 -12.96 13.42 1.52
N ARG A 31 -12.92 14.47 2.33
CA ARG A 31 -12.04 14.58 3.49
C ARG A 31 -12.85 14.74 4.77
N THR A 32 -12.50 13.96 5.77
CA THR A 32 -12.88 14.14 7.17
C THR A 32 -11.63 14.56 7.92
N CYS A 33 -11.66 15.72 8.58
CA CYS A 33 -10.50 16.29 9.27
C CYS A 33 -10.76 16.29 10.76
N VAL A 34 -9.80 15.80 11.54
CA VAL A 34 -9.85 15.76 13.01
C VAL A 34 -8.49 16.12 13.58
N ALA A 35 -8.46 16.68 14.80
CA ALA A 35 -7.24 17.17 15.42
C ALA A 35 -6.62 16.19 16.42
N THR A 36 -7.31 15.11 16.80
CA THR A 36 -6.84 14.18 17.83
C THR A 36 -7.06 12.72 17.44
N GLY A 37 -6.25 11.83 18.00
CA GLY A 37 -6.40 10.39 17.78
C GLY A 37 -7.74 9.85 18.32
N THR A 38 -8.26 10.42 19.39
CA THR A 38 -9.56 10.05 19.95
C THR A 38 -10.70 10.44 19.00
N ALA A 39 -10.69 11.65 18.45
CA ALA A 39 -11.68 12.09 17.46
C ALA A 39 -11.59 11.22 16.17
N ALA A 40 -10.38 10.79 15.80
CA ALA A 40 -10.20 9.88 14.67
C ALA A 40 -10.89 8.53 14.91
N LEU A 41 -10.80 7.96 16.09
CA LEU A 41 -11.49 6.71 16.45
C LEU A 41 -13.01 6.86 16.41
N GLN A 42 -13.54 8.01 16.83
CA GLN A 42 -14.97 8.31 16.70
C GLN A 42 -15.39 8.38 15.23
N ALA A 43 -14.62 9.10 14.40
CA ALA A 43 -14.87 9.17 12.96
C ALA A 43 -14.83 7.79 12.29
N LEU A 44 -13.91 6.92 12.69
CA LEU A 44 -13.81 5.54 12.19
C LEU A 44 -15.02 4.67 12.61
N ALA A 45 -15.61 4.93 13.76
CA ALA A 45 -16.83 4.24 14.19
C ALA A 45 -18.08 4.67 13.39
N GLU A 46 -18.09 5.92 12.90
CA GLU A 46 -19.20 6.44 12.08
C GLU A 46 -19.09 6.04 10.63
N SER A 47 -17.87 6.04 10.07
CA SER A 47 -17.64 5.74 8.66
C SER A 47 -16.20 5.27 8.41
N THR A 48 -16.03 4.22 7.63
CA THR A 48 -14.72 3.71 7.26
C THR A 48 -14.17 4.50 6.07
N PRO A 49 -13.06 5.24 6.23
CA PRO A 49 -12.40 5.92 5.11
C PRO A 49 -11.64 4.92 4.25
N GLN A 50 -11.26 5.34 3.05
CA GLN A 50 -10.41 4.53 2.17
C GLN A 50 -8.92 4.75 2.42
N LEU A 51 -8.55 5.81 3.16
CA LEU A 51 -7.18 6.11 3.56
C LEU A 51 -7.17 6.95 4.84
N ILE A 52 -6.17 6.74 5.68
CA ILE A 52 -5.88 7.55 6.87
C ILE A 52 -4.55 8.28 6.63
N LEU A 53 -4.57 9.61 6.75
CA LEU A 53 -3.38 10.46 6.81
C LEU A 53 -3.20 10.89 8.26
N LEU A 54 -2.06 10.56 8.87
CA LEU A 54 -1.82 10.67 10.30
C LEU A 54 -0.56 11.49 10.58
N ASP A 55 -0.70 12.63 11.25
CA ASP A 55 0.47 13.25 11.85
C ASP A 55 1.00 12.40 13.02
N HIS A 56 2.33 12.32 13.09
CA HIS A 56 2.99 11.61 14.18
C HIS A 56 2.89 12.34 15.51
N VAL A 57 3.00 13.67 15.52
CA VAL A 57 2.98 14.50 16.72
C VAL A 57 1.71 15.33 16.70
N LEU A 58 0.80 15.04 17.60
CA LEU A 58 -0.44 15.76 17.81
C LEU A 58 -0.36 16.61 19.09
N ASP A 59 -1.24 17.59 19.20
CA ASP A 59 -1.35 18.45 20.38
C ASP A 59 -1.54 17.65 21.68
N ALA A 60 -1.25 18.28 22.80
CA ALA A 60 -1.32 17.70 24.15
C ALA A 60 -0.35 16.53 24.40
N GLY A 61 0.67 16.34 23.55
CA GLY A 61 1.67 15.28 23.70
C GLY A 61 1.16 13.90 23.29
N GLU A 62 0.10 13.84 22.50
CA GLU A 62 -0.34 12.60 21.86
C GLU A 62 0.61 12.24 20.69
N PHE A 63 1.00 10.98 20.61
CA PHE A 63 1.72 10.48 19.46
C PHE A 63 0.77 9.67 18.57
N GLY A 64 0.65 10.07 17.30
CA GLY A 64 -0.20 9.40 16.32
C GLY A 64 0.06 7.91 16.22
N LEU A 65 1.31 7.48 16.40
CA LEU A 65 1.68 6.07 16.37
C LEU A 65 1.05 5.23 17.49
N ASP A 66 0.74 5.82 18.63
CA ASP A 66 0.11 5.10 19.75
C ASP A 66 -1.31 4.64 19.38
N PHE A 67 -1.92 5.31 18.41
CA PHE A 67 -3.25 5.00 17.90
C PHE A 67 -3.25 3.96 16.77
N LEU A 68 -2.10 3.68 16.14
CA LEU A 68 -2.03 2.77 14.98
C LEU A 68 -2.67 1.41 15.25
N ALA A 69 -2.40 0.81 16.42
CA ALA A 69 -2.98 -0.48 16.78
C ALA A 69 -4.52 -0.42 16.80
N ARG A 70 -5.07 0.64 17.41
CA ARG A 70 -6.53 0.86 17.50
C ARG A 70 -7.15 1.17 16.13
N PHE A 71 -6.45 1.94 15.29
CA PHE A 71 -6.89 2.18 13.91
C PHE A 71 -6.92 0.88 13.11
N ARG A 72 -5.95 -0.02 13.32
CA ARG A 72 -5.92 -1.33 12.67
C ARG A 72 -7.03 -2.26 13.16
N GLU A 73 -7.42 -2.17 14.42
CA GLU A 73 -8.56 -2.91 14.96
C GLU A 73 -9.88 -2.40 14.39
N ALA A 74 -10.03 -1.08 14.27
CA ALA A 74 -11.24 -0.44 13.73
C ALA A 74 -11.35 -0.55 12.21
N ALA A 75 -10.21 -0.49 11.49
CA ALA A 75 -10.15 -0.40 10.03
C ALA A 75 -8.93 -1.15 9.48
N ALA A 76 -8.93 -2.49 9.60
CA ALA A 76 -7.78 -3.36 9.32
C ALA A 76 -7.20 -3.23 7.90
N HIS A 77 -8.03 -2.87 6.93
CA HIS A 77 -7.68 -2.84 5.51
C HIS A 77 -7.37 -1.45 4.98
N VAL A 78 -7.60 -0.42 5.80
CA VAL A 78 -7.41 0.97 5.39
C VAL A 78 -5.92 1.31 5.42
N PRO A 79 -5.31 1.82 4.34
CA PRO A 79 -3.92 2.25 4.35
C PRO A 79 -3.74 3.47 5.26
N VAL A 80 -2.64 3.48 5.99
CA VAL A 80 -2.23 4.60 6.84
C VAL A 80 -0.93 5.18 6.30
N ILE A 81 -0.95 6.47 5.98
CA ILE A 81 0.22 7.28 5.67
C ILE A 81 0.56 8.09 6.92
N VAL A 82 1.77 7.93 7.45
CA VAL A 82 2.23 8.71 8.60
C VAL A 82 3.09 9.87 8.11
N ILE A 83 2.84 11.07 8.63
CA ILE A 83 3.65 12.25 8.39
C ILE A 83 4.46 12.55 9.65
N SER A 84 5.77 12.80 9.51
CA SER A 84 6.63 13.03 10.67
C SER A 84 7.81 13.96 10.38
N GLY A 85 8.11 14.83 11.33
CA GLY A 85 9.33 15.65 11.34
C GLY A 85 10.54 14.96 11.97
N SER A 86 10.44 13.71 12.45
CA SER A 86 11.50 12.99 13.14
C SER A 86 12.11 11.89 12.29
N LEU A 87 13.40 11.98 12.00
CA LEU A 87 14.17 10.94 11.28
C LEU A 87 14.18 9.60 12.01
N GLY A 88 14.08 9.58 13.36
CA GLY A 88 14.02 8.36 14.17
C GLY A 88 12.77 7.54 13.92
N LEU A 89 11.71 8.14 13.38
CA LEU A 89 10.46 7.47 13.10
C LEU A 89 10.60 6.39 12.02
N LYS A 90 11.38 6.63 10.96
CA LYS A 90 11.60 5.61 9.90
C LYS A 90 12.14 4.31 10.48
N GLN A 91 13.05 4.41 11.46
CA GLN A 91 13.61 3.24 12.15
C GLN A 91 12.59 2.58 13.06
N GLN A 92 11.77 3.36 13.78
CA GLN A 92 10.70 2.82 14.63
C GLN A 92 9.62 2.12 13.81
N LEU A 93 9.23 2.69 12.66
CA LEU A 93 8.24 2.10 11.76
C LEU A 93 8.75 0.85 11.05
N GLN A 94 10.03 0.77 10.74
CA GLN A 94 10.65 -0.46 10.23
C GLN A 94 10.64 -1.58 11.27
N ALA A 95 10.79 -1.24 12.55
CA ALA A 95 10.70 -2.20 13.67
C ALA A 95 9.25 -2.65 13.95
N LEU A 96 8.26 -1.85 13.56
CA LEU A 96 6.83 -2.18 13.68
C LEU A 96 6.30 -2.95 12.45
N GLN A 97 7.17 -3.57 11.67
CA GLN A 97 6.77 -4.38 10.51
C GLN A 97 5.82 -5.50 10.93
N GLY A 98 4.64 -5.53 10.34
CA GLY A 98 3.61 -6.50 10.64
C GLY A 98 2.22 -6.00 10.26
N PRO A 99 1.18 -6.74 10.56
CA PRO A 99 -0.20 -6.37 10.22
C PRO A 99 -0.69 -5.05 10.88
N ARG A 100 0.11 -4.48 11.79
CA ARG A 100 -0.18 -3.20 12.50
C ARG A 100 0.67 -2.03 12.01
N ALA A 101 1.51 -2.21 10.99
CA ALA A 101 2.41 -1.17 10.51
C ALA A 101 1.70 -0.11 9.66
N ALA A 102 2.25 1.11 9.63
CA ALA A 102 1.91 2.10 8.61
C ALA A 102 2.33 1.59 7.23
N HIS A 103 1.60 1.99 6.19
CA HIS A 103 1.95 1.59 4.81
C HIS A 103 3.02 2.51 4.23
N TYR A 104 2.95 3.80 4.55
CA TYR A 104 3.84 4.84 4.04
C TYR A 104 4.23 5.82 5.13
N VAL A 105 5.39 6.43 4.98
CA VAL A 105 5.89 7.51 5.84
C VAL A 105 6.38 8.64 4.95
N LEU A 106 5.87 9.85 5.21
CA LEU A 106 6.34 11.08 4.61
C LEU A 106 7.06 11.92 5.67
N GLU A 107 8.11 12.61 5.26
CA GLU A 107 8.93 13.44 6.14
C GLU A 107 8.53 14.92 6.01
N LYS A 108 8.40 15.60 7.16
CA LYS A 108 8.17 17.06 7.16
C LYS A 108 9.51 17.80 6.87
N PRO A 109 9.52 18.86 6.05
CA PRO A 109 8.38 19.47 5.37
C PRO A 109 7.87 18.61 4.22
N VAL A 110 6.55 18.42 4.15
CA VAL A 110 5.93 17.56 3.16
C VAL A 110 5.87 18.26 1.81
N ASP A 111 6.40 17.62 0.77
CA ASP A 111 6.13 18.00 -0.60
C ASP A 111 4.69 17.60 -0.97
N LEU A 112 3.91 18.56 -1.46
CA LEU A 112 2.49 18.32 -1.74
C LEU A 112 2.26 17.41 -2.96
N ASP A 113 3.17 17.41 -3.91
CA ASP A 113 3.11 16.52 -5.09
C ASP A 113 3.47 15.09 -4.65
N GLU A 114 4.46 14.93 -3.76
CA GLU A 114 4.79 13.65 -3.13
C GLU A 114 3.63 13.10 -2.30
N LEU A 115 2.95 13.97 -1.53
CA LEU A 115 1.75 13.61 -0.77
C LEU A 115 0.65 13.08 -1.68
N GLU A 116 0.32 13.82 -2.74
CA GLU A 116 -0.75 13.44 -3.69
C GLU A 116 -0.41 12.12 -4.37
N HIS A 117 0.83 11.96 -4.83
CA HIS A 117 1.31 10.72 -5.44
C HIS A 117 1.25 9.53 -4.47
N THR A 118 1.67 9.71 -3.23
CA THR A 118 1.65 8.65 -2.21
C THR A 118 0.23 8.24 -1.86
N VAL A 119 -0.69 9.21 -1.74
CA VAL A 119 -2.12 8.96 -1.51
C VAL A 119 -2.71 8.15 -2.67
N GLN A 120 -2.46 8.56 -3.91
CA GLN A 120 -2.96 7.87 -5.09
C GLN A 120 -2.43 6.43 -5.17
N THR A 121 -1.16 6.24 -4.88
CA THR A 121 -0.52 4.92 -4.84
C THR A 121 -1.14 4.03 -3.76
N ALA A 122 -1.30 4.56 -2.54
CA ALA A 122 -1.87 3.81 -1.42
C ALA A 122 -3.31 3.36 -1.69
N LEU A 123 -4.13 4.24 -2.27
CA LEU A 123 -5.50 3.92 -2.66
C LEU A 123 -5.57 2.85 -3.74
N THR A 124 -4.68 2.93 -4.74
CA THR A 124 -4.62 1.96 -5.85
C THR A 124 -4.21 0.58 -5.35
N GLU A 125 -3.18 0.50 -4.51
CA GLU A 125 -2.69 -0.76 -3.94
C GLU A 125 -3.73 -1.41 -3.02
N CYS A 126 -4.45 -0.61 -2.24
CA CYS A 126 -5.48 -1.12 -1.35
C CYS A 126 -6.71 -1.63 -2.12
N GLY A 127 -7.17 -0.89 -3.13
CA GLY A 127 -8.27 -1.30 -3.98
C GLY A 127 -7.97 -2.60 -4.73
N LEU A 128 -6.73 -2.76 -5.22
CA LEU A 128 -6.29 -4.00 -5.86
C LEU A 128 -6.22 -5.16 -4.85
N GLY A 129 -5.75 -4.91 -3.64
CA GLY A 129 -5.74 -5.91 -2.56
C GLY A 129 -7.13 -6.36 -2.12
N GLU A 130 -8.11 -5.45 -2.09
CA GLU A 130 -9.52 -5.78 -1.83
C GLU A 130 -10.13 -6.60 -2.96
N ALA A 131 -9.91 -6.21 -4.21
CA ALA A 131 -10.41 -6.94 -5.37
C ALA A 131 -9.88 -8.39 -5.37
N ILE A 132 -8.59 -8.57 -5.09
CA ILE A 132 -7.98 -9.91 -5.00
C ILE A 132 -8.58 -10.72 -3.84
N ARG A 133 -8.76 -10.13 -2.66
CA ARG A 133 -9.40 -10.84 -1.52
C ARG A 133 -10.84 -11.23 -1.84
N THR A 134 -11.59 -10.36 -2.50
CA THR A 134 -12.96 -10.65 -2.94
C THR A 134 -12.96 -11.79 -3.93
N LEU A 135 -12.10 -11.78 -4.94
CA LEU A 135 -11.95 -12.90 -5.89
C LEU A 135 -11.58 -14.20 -5.18
N GLN A 136 -10.62 -14.17 -4.26
CA GLN A 136 -10.24 -15.35 -3.47
C GLN A 136 -11.36 -15.88 -2.58
N SER A 137 -12.21 -14.99 -2.03
CA SER A 137 -13.36 -15.38 -1.23
C SER A 137 -14.46 -16.00 -2.09
N LEU A 138 -14.71 -15.46 -3.28
CA LEU A 138 -15.64 -16.03 -4.27
C LEU A 138 -15.15 -17.41 -4.74
N GLU A 139 -13.88 -17.57 -5.08
CA GLU A 139 -13.28 -18.86 -5.43
C GLU A 139 -13.42 -19.91 -4.31
N ARG A 140 -13.32 -19.47 -3.04
CA ARG A 140 -13.54 -20.38 -1.89
C ARG A 140 -15.01 -20.78 -1.74
N ALA A 141 -15.93 -19.86 -2.05
CA ALA A 141 -17.37 -20.14 -2.01
C ALA A 141 -17.82 -21.07 -3.16
N GLU A 142 -17.22 -20.93 -4.33
CA GLU A 142 -17.46 -21.76 -5.51
C GLU A 142 -16.79 -23.14 -5.46
N LYS A 143 -16.00 -23.43 -4.44
CA LYS A 143 -15.24 -24.69 -4.27
C LYS A 143 -16.10 -25.94 -4.05
N SER A 144 -17.40 -25.89 -4.38
CA SER A 144 -18.19 -27.10 -4.57
C SER A 144 -18.10 -27.67 -6.00
N ASP A 145 -17.81 -26.85 -7.05
CA ASP A 145 -17.64 -27.39 -8.42
C ASP A 145 -16.80 -26.49 -9.33
N ALA A 146 -15.64 -27.00 -9.76
CA ALA A 146 -14.91 -26.74 -11.02
C ALA A 146 -14.51 -25.29 -11.39
N PHE A 147 -13.20 -24.92 -11.32
CA PHE A 147 -12.42 -24.40 -12.45
C PHE A 147 -10.97 -24.03 -12.04
N GLU A 148 -9.98 -24.77 -12.47
CA GLU A 148 -8.54 -24.58 -12.19
C GLU A 148 -7.87 -23.30 -12.77
N PRO A 149 -8.32 -22.69 -13.89
CA PRO A 149 -7.62 -21.54 -14.50
C PRO A 149 -7.67 -20.27 -13.67
N ASP A 150 -8.78 -19.98 -13.00
CA ASP A 150 -8.97 -18.72 -12.27
C ASP A 150 -8.13 -18.65 -10.99
N ARG A 151 -7.90 -19.78 -10.35
CA ARG A 151 -7.05 -19.87 -9.16
C ARG A 151 -5.60 -19.50 -9.47
N ARG A 152 -5.07 -19.94 -10.61
CA ARG A 152 -3.69 -19.61 -11.02
C ARG A 152 -3.52 -18.13 -11.30
N PHE A 153 -4.54 -17.49 -11.84
CA PHE A 153 -4.53 -16.04 -12.11
C PHE A 153 -4.54 -15.25 -10.80
N THR A 154 -5.42 -15.59 -9.87
CA THR A 154 -5.55 -14.92 -8.56
C THR A 154 -4.31 -15.10 -7.70
N ASP A 155 -3.75 -16.32 -7.66
CA ASP A 155 -2.50 -16.61 -6.93
C ASP A 155 -1.31 -15.83 -7.52
N ARG A 156 -1.28 -15.64 -8.85
CA ARG A 156 -0.28 -14.82 -9.52
C ARG A 156 -0.38 -13.35 -9.14
N LEU A 157 -1.57 -12.77 -9.17
CA LEU A 157 -1.80 -11.37 -8.79
C LEU A 157 -1.44 -11.12 -7.33
N ALA A 158 -1.85 -11.99 -6.43
CA ALA A 158 -1.52 -11.90 -5.00
C ALA A 158 0.00 -11.91 -4.78
N ARG A 159 0.72 -12.82 -5.46
CA ARG A 159 2.18 -12.90 -5.41
C ARG A 159 2.85 -11.65 -5.98
N GLN A 160 2.37 -11.12 -7.11
CA GLN A 160 2.92 -9.90 -7.71
C GLN A 160 2.78 -8.69 -6.80
N LEU A 161 1.64 -8.52 -6.13
CA LEU A 161 1.45 -7.45 -5.15
C LEU A 161 2.39 -7.56 -3.96
N ASP A 162 2.60 -8.78 -3.48
CA ASP A 162 3.49 -9.03 -2.36
C ASP A 162 4.96 -8.77 -2.75
N LEU A 163 5.35 -9.13 -3.97
CA LEU A 163 6.66 -8.81 -4.54
C LEU A 163 6.89 -7.31 -4.63
N ILE A 164 5.90 -6.52 -5.08
CA ILE A 164 5.97 -5.06 -5.09
C ILE A 164 6.23 -4.54 -3.68
N LYS A 165 5.45 -4.97 -2.68
CA LYS A 165 5.61 -4.54 -1.28
C LYS A 165 6.99 -4.87 -0.71
N GLN A 166 7.50 -6.06 -1.00
CA GLN A 166 8.79 -6.51 -0.48
C GLN A 166 9.99 -5.82 -1.14
N LEU A 167 9.88 -5.49 -2.43
CA LEU A 167 11.01 -5.04 -3.24
C LEU A 167 11.01 -3.54 -3.50
N ARG A 168 9.90 -2.86 -3.25
CA ARG A 168 9.78 -1.41 -3.42
C ARG A 168 10.79 -0.68 -2.52
N GLY A 169 11.58 0.21 -3.14
CA GLY A 169 12.62 0.98 -2.45
C GLY A 169 13.89 0.20 -2.08
N ARG A 170 14.00 -1.07 -2.47
CA ARG A 170 15.25 -1.83 -2.35
C ARG A 170 16.14 -1.60 -3.56
N SER A 171 17.40 -1.25 -3.29
CA SER A 171 18.44 -1.11 -4.34
C SER A 171 19.19 -2.40 -4.62
N GLU A 172 18.96 -3.46 -3.83
CA GLU A 172 19.64 -4.74 -3.96
C GLU A 172 18.79 -5.76 -4.71
N ARG A 173 19.46 -6.60 -5.50
CA ARG A 173 18.80 -7.70 -6.23
C ARG A 173 18.17 -8.70 -5.26
N PRO A 174 16.91 -9.08 -5.48
CA PRO A 174 16.27 -10.08 -4.65
C PRO A 174 16.88 -11.46 -4.89
N ASN A 175 16.92 -12.26 -3.84
CA ASN A 175 17.27 -13.67 -3.95
C ASN A 175 16.08 -14.45 -4.53
N VAL A 176 16.09 -14.65 -5.86
CA VAL A 176 15.04 -15.38 -6.59
C VAL A 176 14.80 -16.78 -6.04
N SER A 177 15.85 -17.45 -5.55
CA SER A 177 15.70 -18.80 -4.99
C SER A 177 15.02 -18.81 -3.63
N ALA A 178 15.22 -17.75 -2.81
CA ALA A 178 14.49 -17.58 -1.57
C ALA A 178 13.01 -17.28 -1.86
N LEU A 179 12.72 -16.29 -2.71
CA LEU A 179 11.37 -15.97 -3.12
C LEU A 179 10.61 -17.16 -3.72
N ALA A 180 11.26 -17.97 -4.54
CA ALA A 180 10.65 -19.17 -5.13
C ALA A 180 10.22 -20.18 -4.05
N ARG A 181 11.00 -20.32 -2.98
CA ARG A 181 10.65 -21.17 -1.83
C ARG A 181 9.53 -20.59 -1.00
N ASP A 182 9.59 -19.27 -0.71
CA ASP A 182 8.60 -18.57 0.13
C ASP A 182 7.20 -18.63 -0.48
N TYR A 183 7.11 -18.50 -1.82
CA TYR A 183 5.85 -18.61 -2.56
C TYR A 183 5.51 -20.01 -3.07
N ASN A 184 6.34 -21.00 -2.80
CA ASN A 184 6.18 -22.37 -3.28
C ASN A 184 5.96 -22.46 -4.82
N VAL A 185 6.77 -21.75 -5.57
CA VAL A 185 6.74 -21.72 -7.05
C VAL A 185 8.13 -21.92 -7.65
N SER A 186 8.20 -22.13 -8.96
CA SER A 186 9.48 -22.26 -9.65
C SER A 186 10.23 -20.91 -9.72
N ARG A 187 11.57 -20.96 -9.79
CA ARG A 187 12.40 -19.77 -10.05
C ARG A 187 11.99 -19.06 -11.34
N LYS A 188 11.65 -19.83 -12.40
CA LYS A 188 11.17 -19.29 -13.68
C LYS A 188 9.88 -18.47 -13.49
N THR A 189 8.99 -18.88 -12.59
CA THR A 189 7.76 -18.16 -12.27
C THR A 189 8.08 -16.81 -11.62
N ILE A 190 8.98 -16.78 -10.65
CA ILE A 190 9.39 -15.52 -10.00
C ILE A 190 10.05 -14.56 -10.99
N ILE A 191 10.96 -15.06 -11.85
CA ILE A 191 11.62 -14.23 -12.86
C ILE A 191 10.59 -13.62 -13.83
N ARG A 192 9.61 -14.41 -14.28
CA ARG A 192 8.54 -13.92 -15.15
C ARG A 192 7.70 -12.83 -14.45
N ASP A 193 7.34 -13.04 -13.20
CA ASP A 193 6.57 -12.06 -12.44
C ASP A 193 7.36 -10.75 -12.24
N LEU A 194 8.65 -10.83 -11.92
CA LEU A 194 9.51 -9.65 -11.77
C LEU A 194 9.68 -8.89 -13.10
N ARG A 195 9.90 -9.58 -14.24
CA ARG A 195 9.94 -8.94 -15.56
C ARG A 195 8.67 -8.17 -15.87
N GLU A 196 7.53 -8.79 -15.63
CA GLU A 196 6.24 -8.16 -15.88
C GLU A 196 6.02 -6.92 -15.01
N LEU A 197 6.44 -6.96 -13.73
CA LEU A 197 6.37 -5.82 -12.83
C LEU A 197 7.29 -4.66 -13.26
N ILE A 198 8.47 -4.97 -13.79
CA ILE A 198 9.40 -3.99 -14.36
C ILE A 198 8.80 -3.38 -15.63
N GLN A 199 8.28 -4.18 -16.55
CA GLN A 199 7.64 -3.71 -17.78
C GLN A 199 6.42 -2.80 -17.51
N ARG A 200 5.79 -2.95 -16.36
CA ARG A 200 4.66 -2.11 -15.91
C ARG A 200 5.09 -0.92 -15.04
N ASP A 201 6.38 -0.61 -14.97
CA ASP A 201 6.96 0.45 -14.11
C ASP A 201 6.63 0.32 -12.61
N GLN A 202 6.28 -0.88 -12.16
CA GLN A 202 5.97 -1.15 -10.75
C GLN A 202 7.21 -1.49 -9.91
N LEU A 203 8.30 -1.88 -10.57
CA LEU A 203 9.63 -2.07 -9.99
C LEU A 203 10.69 -1.38 -10.85
N PRO A 204 11.78 -0.83 -10.26
CA PRO A 204 12.80 -0.10 -11.00
C PRO A 204 13.62 -1.04 -11.90
N GLY A 205 13.53 -0.86 -13.22
CA GLY A 205 14.29 -1.65 -14.23
C GLY A 205 15.81 -1.52 -14.09
N ALA A 206 16.29 -0.37 -13.57
CA ALA A 206 17.72 -0.15 -13.34
C ALA A 206 18.37 -1.17 -12.37
N VAL A 207 17.60 -1.79 -11.49
CA VAL A 207 18.07 -2.81 -10.55
C VAL A 207 18.19 -4.19 -11.22
N TYR A 208 17.50 -4.37 -12.36
CA TYR A 208 17.40 -5.67 -13.07
C TYR A 208 17.60 -5.51 -14.59
N PRO A 209 18.72 -4.94 -15.03
CA PRO A 209 18.92 -4.59 -16.44
C PRO A 209 18.87 -5.80 -17.38
N GLU A 210 19.22 -7.00 -16.91
CA GLU A 210 19.14 -8.24 -17.71
C GLU A 210 17.69 -8.73 -17.92
N TRP A 211 16.72 -8.20 -17.20
CA TRP A 211 15.30 -8.60 -17.29
C TRP A 211 14.46 -7.63 -18.11
N ASP A 212 15.03 -6.48 -18.45
CA ASP A 212 14.40 -5.45 -19.29
C ASP A 212 14.58 -5.76 -20.80
N GLN A 213 15.40 -6.76 -21.15
CA GLN A 213 15.59 -7.18 -22.53
C GLN A 213 14.50 -8.18 -22.94
N PRO A 214 13.86 -8.01 -24.13
CA PRO A 214 12.98 -9.02 -24.68
C PRO A 214 13.75 -10.33 -24.84
N GLU A 215 13.10 -11.47 -24.53
CA GLU A 215 13.68 -12.78 -24.81
C GLU A 215 14.07 -12.79 -26.30
N ALA A 216 15.35 -12.90 -26.60
CA ALA A 216 15.79 -13.26 -27.93
C ALA A 216 15.17 -14.63 -28.22
N ASP A 217 14.24 -14.67 -29.16
CA ASP A 217 13.66 -15.91 -29.64
C ASP A 217 14.81 -16.84 -30.00
N GLY A 218 14.99 -17.88 -29.19
CA GLY A 218 15.97 -18.90 -29.42
C GLY A 218 15.53 -19.69 -30.67
N GLU A 219 16.02 -19.27 -31.79
CA GLU A 219 16.21 -20.22 -32.91
C GLU A 219 17.16 -21.30 -32.40
N ALA A 220 16.59 -22.41 -32.04
CA ALA A 220 17.31 -23.64 -31.82
C ALA A 220 17.00 -24.58 -32.99
N GLY A 221 18.04 -24.88 -33.74
CA GLY A 221 18.03 -25.94 -34.72
C GLY A 221 17.79 -27.33 -34.12
#